data_711a7da8c3f7a030da62b276bcdca3ee
#
_entry.id   711a7da8c3f7a030da62b276bcdca3ee
#
_cell.length_a   1.000
_cell.length_b   1.000
_cell.length_c   1.000
_cell.angle_alpha   90.00
_cell.angle_beta   90.00
_cell.angle_gamma   90.00
#
_symmetry.space_group_name_H-M   'P 1'
#
loop_
_entity.id
_entity.type
_entity.pdbx_description
1 polymer ?
#
loop_
_entity_poly.entity_id
_entity_poly.type
_entity_poly.pdbx_seq_one_letter_code
_entity_poly.pdbx_strand_id
1 'polypeptide(L)'
;MVAFAGFQTPSQSHVDATPLPQSPTRAARRSSGWMIWTALAVALAAGPALPQAGVQLIQVDLSVVAKGYRISKLVGTTVINDKNEKIGTIDDVVADKDKKQLSFAVLQVGGFLGLGGQLVVVPYDSLVIDETGQKITLPGASKDELKKLSAFNYPA
;
A
#
# COMPACT_ATOMS: atom_id res chain seq x y z
N MET A 1 -1.26 -4.25 -54.91
CA MET A 1 -2.22 -5.31 -55.19
C MET A 1 -2.26 -6.15 -53.94
N VAL A 2 -3.05 -5.73 -53.01
CA VAL A 2 -4.39 -6.14 -52.64
C VAL A 2 -4.45 -7.53 -52.01
N ALA A 3 -4.82 -7.65 -50.76
CA ALA A 3 -6.09 -8.27 -50.44
C ALA A 3 -6.43 -8.09 -48.93
N PHE A 4 -7.52 -7.46 -48.75
CA PHE A 4 -8.39 -7.39 -47.60
C PHE A 4 -8.98 -8.78 -47.29
N ALA A 5 -8.98 -9.22 -46.07
CA ALA A 5 -9.88 -10.21 -45.54
C ALA A 5 -9.80 -10.09 -44.01
N GLY A 6 -10.79 -9.78 -43.26
CA GLY A 6 -12.14 -10.24 -43.16
C GLY A 6 -12.39 -10.33 -41.68
N PHE A 7 -12.91 -9.25 -41.08
CA PHE A 7 -13.31 -9.21 -39.66
C PHE A 7 -14.62 -9.97 -39.52
N GLN A 8 -14.60 -11.14 -38.89
CA GLN A 8 -15.80 -11.89 -38.51
C GLN A 8 -16.12 -11.64 -37.03
N THR A 9 -17.25 -11.02 -36.79
CA THR A 9 -17.92 -10.90 -35.50
C THR A 9 -18.50 -12.25 -35.07
N PRO A 10 -18.27 -12.70 -33.82
CA PRO A 10 -19.02 -13.82 -33.27
C PRO A 10 -20.40 -13.37 -32.78
N SER A 11 -21.37 -14.10 -33.24
CA SER A 11 -22.79 -14.20 -32.95
C SER A 11 -23.13 -14.14 -31.46
N GLN A 12 -24.19 -13.39 -31.19
CA GLN A 12 -24.85 -13.37 -29.89
C GLN A 12 -25.54 -14.71 -29.62
N SER A 13 -25.15 -15.36 -28.54
CA SER A 13 -25.87 -16.50 -27.98
C SER A 13 -26.89 -16.02 -26.95
N HIS A 14 -28.11 -16.26 -27.35
CA HIS A 14 -29.39 -16.32 -26.68
C HIS A 14 -29.31 -16.70 -25.19
N VAL A 15 -29.76 -15.81 -24.32
CA VAL A 15 -29.98 -16.08 -22.90
C VAL A 15 -31.39 -16.60 -22.71
N ASP A 16 -31.50 -17.89 -22.43
CA ASP A 16 -32.72 -18.53 -21.98
C ASP A 16 -33.12 -18.04 -20.59
N ALA A 17 -34.29 -17.47 -20.52
CA ALA A 17 -34.95 -17.06 -19.29
C ALA A 17 -35.53 -18.29 -18.58
N THR A 18 -34.97 -18.65 -17.42
CA THR A 18 -35.56 -19.67 -16.55
C THR A 18 -36.61 -19.02 -15.65
N PRO A 19 -37.84 -19.55 -15.62
CA PRO A 19 -38.92 -19.01 -14.80
C PRO A 19 -38.76 -19.39 -13.31
N LEU A 20 -39.13 -18.44 -12.47
CA LEU A 20 -39.19 -18.54 -11.03
C LEU A 20 -40.20 -19.61 -10.56
N PRO A 21 -39.93 -20.38 -9.50
CA PRO A 21 -40.90 -21.25 -8.88
C PRO A 21 -41.88 -20.45 -8.04
N GLN A 22 -43.16 -20.67 -8.34
CA GLN A 22 -44.30 -20.11 -7.62
C GLN A 22 -44.50 -20.82 -6.27
N SER A 23 -44.84 -20.02 -5.26
CA SER A 23 -45.20 -20.47 -3.93
C SER A 23 -46.56 -21.22 -3.96
N PRO A 24 -46.73 -22.31 -3.21
CA PRO A 24 -48.07 -22.84 -2.95
C PRO A 24 -48.67 -22.19 -1.70
N THR A 25 -49.77 -21.50 -1.91
CA THR A 25 -50.77 -21.14 -0.91
C THR A 25 -51.58 -22.34 -0.48
N ARG A 26 -52.05 -22.32 0.76
CA ARG A 26 -53.13 -23.06 1.40
C ARG A 26 -52.67 -24.18 2.35
N ALA A 27 -53.24 -24.31 3.53
CA ALA A 27 -54.61 -24.17 3.94
C ALA A 27 -54.71 -24.03 5.49
N ALA A 28 -55.68 -23.28 5.87
CA ALA A 28 -56.15 -23.19 7.28
C ALA A 28 -56.62 -24.52 7.83
N ARG A 29 -56.29 -24.81 9.10
CA ARG A 29 -57.08 -25.70 9.96
C ARG A 29 -57.16 -25.12 11.35
N ARG A 30 -58.40 -24.78 11.69
CA ARG A 30 -58.85 -24.46 13.07
C ARG A 30 -58.74 -25.70 13.93
N SER A 31 -58.23 -25.56 15.15
CA SER A 31 -58.71 -26.30 16.29
C SER A 31 -58.47 -25.51 17.56
N SER A 32 -59.53 -25.32 18.28
CA SER A 32 -59.66 -24.72 19.58
C SER A 32 -58.87 -25.49 20.65
N GLY A 33 -58.27 -24.76 21.61
CA GLY A 33 -57.68 -25.40 22.76
C GLY A 33 -57.07 -24.38 23.72
N TRP A 34 -57.86 -23.90 24.55
CA TRP A 34 -57.67 -23.24 25.82
C TRP A 34 -56.39 -23.66 26.55
N MET A 35 -55.54 -22.71 26.86
CA MET A 35 -54.87 -22.63 28.19
C MET A 35 -54.08 -21.34 28.28
N ILE A 36 -54.49 -20.51 29.22
CA ILE A 36 -53.85 -19.28 29.65
C ILE A 36 -52.58 -19.67 30.41
N TRP A 37 -51.43 -19.38 29.85
CA TRP A 37 -50.17 -19.27 30.59
C TRP A 37 -49.58 -17.89 30.37
N THR A 38 -49.67 -17.09 31.42
CA THR A 38 -48.94 -15.82 31.54
C THR A 38 -47.46 -16.10 31.57
N ALA A 39 -46.81 -16.02 30.43
CA ALA A 39 -45.36 -16.00 30.34
C ALA A 39 -44.89 -14.54 30.30
N LEU A 40 -44.34 -14.11 31.42
CA LEU A 40 -43.64 -12.84 31.56
C LEU A 40 -42.45 -12.84 30.61
N ALA A 41 -42.63 -12.21 29.44
CA ALA A 41 -41.53 -12.03 28.49
C ALA A 41 -40.60 -10.92 29.03
N VAL A 42 -39.50 -11.33 29.64
CA VAL A 42 -38.34 -10.43 29.83
C VAL A 42 -37.76 -10.10 28.46
N ALA A 43 -38.12 -8.93 27.94
CA ALA A 43 -37.47 -8.37 26.77
C ALA A 43 -36.03 -8.03 27.13
N LEU A 44 -35.10 -8.94 26.85
CA LEU A 44 -33.68 -8.59 26.81
C LEU A 44 -33.52 -7.57 25.69
N ALA A 45 -33.27 -6.31 26.06
CA ALA A 45 -32.87 -5.26 25.13
C ALA A 45 -31.52 -5.65 24.55
N ALA A 46 -31.54 -6.32 23.41
CA ALA A 46 -30.37 -6.45 22.55
C ALA A 46 -30.05 -5.04 22.03
N GLY A 47 -29.13 -4.33 22.71
CA GLY A 47 -28.58 -3.08 22.20
C GLY A 47 -27.98 -3.30 20.82
N PRO A 48 -28.01 -2.27 19.95
CA PRO A 48 -27.38 -2.38 18.63
C PRO A 48 -25.90 -2.71 18.84
N ALA A 49 -25.51 -3.91 18.39
CA ALA A 49 -24.12 -4.29 18.30
C ALA A 49 -23.47 -3.36 17.26
N LEU A 50 -22.68 -2.41 17.72
CA LEU A 50 -21.86 -1.59 16.84
C LEU A 50 -20.94 -2.54 16.08
N PRO A 51 -20.89 -2.46 14.75
CA PRO A 51 -19.94 -3.25 13.98
C PRO A 51 -18.53 -2.81 14.41
N GLN A 52 -17.83 -3.68 15.11
CA GLN A 52 -16.40 -3.50 15.32
C GLN A 52 -15.78 -3.61 13.93
N ALA A 53 -15.23 -2.49 13.45
CA ALA A 53 -14.41 -2.46 12.24
C ALA A 53 -13.16 -3.30 12.53
N GLY A 54 -13.27 -4.60 12.28
CA GLY A 54 -12.15 -5.53 12.37
C GLY A 54 -11.10 -5.13 11.35
N VAL A 55 -9.86 -5.01 11.78
CA VAL A 55 -8.74 -4.85 10.85
C VAL A 55 -8.73 -6.08 9.93
N GLN A 56 -8.95 -5.85 8.65
CA GLN A 56 -8.84 -6.90 7.63
C GLN A 56 -7.36 -7.26 7.50
N LEU A 57 -6.96 -8.40 8.04
CA LEU A 57 -5.62 -8.94 7.83
C LEU A 57 -5.54 -9.45 6.39
N ILE A 58 -4.87 -8.69 5.54
CA ILE A 58 -4.62 -9.08 4.15
C ILE A 58 -3.47 -10.09 4.17
N GLN A 59 -3.65 -11.22 3.51
CA GLN A 59 -2.54 -12.14 3.26
C GLN A 59 -1.59 -11.49 2.25
N VAL A 60 -0.38 -11.22 2.70
CA VAL A 60 0.67 -10.64 1.86
C VAL A 60 1.52 -11.78 1.29
N ASP A 61 1.81 -11.71 0.00
CA ASP A 61 2.75 -12.65 -0.63
C ASP A 61 4.16 -12.36 -0.11
N LEU A 62 4.69 -13.29 0.66
CA LEU A 62 6.03 -13.17 1.26
C LEU A 62 7.14 -13.11 0.21
N SER A 63 6.91 -13.67 -0.99
CA SER A 63 7.90 -13.60 -2.08
C SER A 63 8.05 -12.18 -2.62
N VAL A 64 6.97 -11.40 -2.63
CA VAL A 64 7.01 -9.97 -3.00
C VAL A 64 7.73 -9.16 -1.94
N VAL A 65 7.44 -9.42 -0.66
CA VAL A 65 8.12 -8.73 0.45
C VAL A 65 9.61 -9.03 0.47
N ALA A 66 9.99 -10.28 0.17
CA ALA A 66 11.40 -10.70 0.15
C ALA A 66 12.23 -10.01 -0.96
N LYS A 67 11.59 -9.52 -2.02
CA LYS A 67 12.24 -8.75 -3.10
C LYS A 67 12.40 -7.26 -2.76
N GLY A 68 11.75 -6.79 -1.69
CA GLY A 68 11.84 -5.40 -1.26
C GLY A 68 13.14 -5.09 -0.52
N TYR A 69 13.53 -3.82 -0.52
CA TYR A 69 14.67 -3.35 0.27
C TYR A 69 14.29 -3.16 1.74
N ARG A 70 15.17 -3.58 2.62
CA ARG A 70 15.05 -3.27 4.04
C ARG A 70 15.60 -1.86 4.29
N ILE A 71 14.73 -0.90 4.58
CA ILE A 71 15.11 0.50 4.79
C ILE A 71 16.21 0.62 5.86
N SER A 72 16.13 -0.17 6.93
CA SER A 72 17.18 -0.20 7.98
C SER A 72 18.57 -0.60 7.47
N LYS A 73 18.67 -1.19 6.28
CA LYS A 73 19.95 -1.52 5.64
C LYS A 73 20.44 -0.44 4.69
N LEU A 74 19.53 0.43 4.23
CA LEU A 74 19.90 1.57 3.39
C LEU A 74 20.49 2.70 4.23
N VAL A 75 20.04 2.87 5.47
CA VAL A 75 20.62 3.85 6.41
C VAL A 75 22.08 3.53 6.67
N GLY A 76 22.94 4.53 6.57
CA GLY A 76 24.40 4.39 6.66
C GLY A 76 25.09 4.02 5.35
N THR A 77 24.35 3.67 4.29
CA THR A 77 24.94 3.31 3.00
C THR A 77 25.47 4.55 2.27
N THR A 78 26.61 4.39 1.63
CA THR A 78 27.22 5.45 0.82
C THR A 78 26.44 5.71 -0.45
N VAL A 79 26.17 6.98 -0.73
CA VAL A 79 25.60 7.45 -1.99
C VAL A 79 26.70 7.96 -2.91
N ILE A 80 26.70 7.50 -4.14
CA ILE A 80 27.64 7.89 -5.19
C ILE A 80 26.92 8.59 -6.34
N ASN A 81 27.67 9.26 -7.18
CA ASN A 81 27.16 9.81 -8.44
C ASN A 81 27.50 8.90 -9.65
N ASP A 82 27.16 9.37 -10.87
CA ASP A 82 27.46 8.66 -12.12
C ASP A 82 28.96 8.43 -12.34
N LYS A 83 29.80 9.21 -11.72
CA LYS A 83 31.26 9.09 -11.79
C LYS A 83 31.85 8.16 -10.72
N ASN A 84 30.99 7.46 -9.95
CA ASN A 84 31.35 6.67 -8.78
C ASN A 84 32.03 7.48 -7.66
N GLU A 85 31.84 8.79 -7.62
CA GLU A 85 32.34 9.64 -6.54
C GLU A 85 31.37 9.60 -5.36
N LYS A 86 31.89 9.46 -4.15
CA LYS A 86 31.09 9.55 -2.91
C LYS A 86 30.58 10.98 -2.73
N ILE A 87 29.26 11.17 -2.80
CA ILE A 87 28.60 12.47 -2.63
C ILE A 87 27.92 12.62 -1.27
N GLY A 88 27.60 11.50 -0.60
CA GLY A 88 26.95 11.53 0.70
C GLY A 88 26.79 10.13 1.31
N THR A 89 25.99 10.08 2.36
CA THR A 89 25.58 8.84 3.05
C THR A 89 24.12 8.98 3.40
N ILE A 90 23.33 7.92 3.28
CA ILE A 90 21.92 7.93 3.74
C ILE A 90 21.90 8.07 5.25
N ASP A 91 21.27 9.12 5.75
CA ASP A 91 21.02 9.35 7.17
C ASP A 91 19.70 8.71 7.59
N ASP A 92 18.63 8.97 6.82
CA ASP A 92 17.32 8.39 7.08
C ASP A 92 16.47 8.34 5.80
N VAL A 93 15.35 7.62 5.85
CA VAL A 93 14.33 7.60 4.79
C VAL A 93 12.97 7.95 5.39
N VAL A 94 12.36 9.01 4.88
CA VAL A 94 11.14 9.61 5.41
C VAL A 94 9.92 9.20 4.58
N ALA A 95 8.90 8.70 5.26
CA ALA A 95 7.60 8.43 4.65
C ALA A 95 6.71 9.68 4.73
N ASP A 96 5.99 9.96 3.65
CA ASP A 96 4.92 10.96 3.64
C ASP A 96 3.73 10.44 4.44
N LYS A 97 3.27 11.23 5.41
CA LYS A 97 2.15 10.86 6.30
C LYS A 97 0.84 10.67 5.53
N ASP A 98 0.61 11.50 4.52
CA ASP A 98 -0.64 11.51 3.76
C ASP A 98 -0.68 10.38 2.73
N LYS A 99 0.43 10.16 2.05
CA LYS A 99 0.56 9.12 1.00
C LYS A 99 0.91 7.75 1.57
N LYS A 100 1.41 7.68 2.81
CA LYS A 100 1.89 6.44 3.45
C LYS A 100 2.93 5.69 2.60
N GLN A 101 3.75 6.44 1.87
CA GLN A 101 4.80 5.94 0.98
C GLN A 101 6.14 6.56 1.37
N LEU A 102 7.23 5.87 1.04
CA LEU A 102 8.56 6.45 1.12
C LEU A 102 8.66 7.56 0.08
N SER A 103 8.92 8.78 0.52
CA SER A 103 8.90 9.94 -0.38
C SER A 103 10.22 10.66 -0.42
N PHE A 104 11.00 10.60 0.65
CA PHE A 104 12.23 11.37 0.75
C PHE A 104 13.36 10.55 1.39
N ALA A 105 14.57 10.81 0.95
CA ALA A 105 15.78 10.35 1.61
C ALA A 105 16.53 11.55 2.19
N VAL A 106 17.00 11.42 3.41
CA VAL A 106 17.87 12.40 4.06
C VAL A 106 19.30 11.94 3.87
N LEU A 107 20.10 12.78 3.24
CA LEU A 107 21.51 12.52 2.97
C LEU A 107 22.38 13.37 3.86
N GLN A 108 23.37 12.78 4.50
CA GLN A 108 24.46 13.51 5.11
C GLN A 108 25.53 13.79 4.07
N VAL A 109 25.77 15.06 3.77
CA VAL A 109 26.72 15.52 2.75
C VAL A 109 27.87 16.28 3.41
N GLY A 110 29.09 15.86 3.14
CA GLY A 110 30.26 16.44 3.76
C GLY A 110 30.56 15.86 5.14
N GLY A 111 31.31 16.60 5.95
CA GLY A 111 31.80 16.11 7.24
C GLY A 111 33.00 15.16 7.13
N PHE A 112 33.63 14.90 8.28
CA PHE A 112 34.71 13.93 8.43
C PHE A 112 34.27 12.85 9.41
N LEU A 113 34.32 11.59 9.00
CA LEU A 113 33.86 10.43 9.81
C LEU A 113 32.41 10.57 10.34
N GLY A 114 31.50 11.15 9.54
CA GLY A 114 30.12 11.35 9.96
C GLY A 114 29.87 12.57 10.86
N LEU A 115 30.91 13.35 11.19
CA LEU A 115 30.79 14.55 12.02
C LEU A 115 30.79 15.82 11.16
N GLY A 116 29.91 16.77 11.47
CA GLY A 116 29.86 18.09 10.83
C GLY A 116 29.36 18.10 9.37
N GLY A 117 28.68 17.06 8.92
CA GLY A 117 28.01 17.04 7.62
C GLY A 117 26.69 17.80 7.64
N GLN A 118 26.30 18.37 6.48
CA GLN A 118 24.98 18.96 6.27
C GLN A 118 23.98 17.87 5.90
N LEU A 119 22.81 17.88 6.55
CA LEU A 119 21.68 17.05 6.10
C LEU A 119 20.96 17.75 4.97
N VAL A 120 20.66 17.03 3.90
CA VAL A 120 19.90 17.50 2.76
C VAL A 120 18.83 16.47 2.40
N VAL A 121 17.70 16.92 1.85
CA VAL A 121 16.59 16.06 1.47
C VAL A 121 16.54 15.94 -0.03
N VAL A 122 16.42 14.72 -0.52
CA VAL A 122 16.21 14.40 -1.93
C VAL A 122 14.98 13.50 -2.09
N PRO A 123 14.27 13.53 -3.23
CA PRO A 123 13.21 12.56 -3.48
C PRO A 123 13.76 11.14 -3.45
N TYR A 124 13.05 10.22 -2.77
CA TYR A 124 13.47 8.82 -2.70
C TYR A 124 13.57 8.18 -4.08
N ASP A 125 12.63 8.52 -4.97
CA ASP A 125 12.56 7.99 -6.35
C ASP A 125 13.72 8.46 -7.24
N SER A 126 14.49 9.47 -6.82
CA SER A 126 15.69 9.90 -7.51
C SER A 126 16.90 9.00 -7.27
N LEU A 127 16.80 8.10 -6.29
CA LEU A 127 17.86 7.16 -5.94
C LEU A 127 17.74 5.89 -6.76
N VAL A 128 18.84 5.47 -7.37
CA VAL A 128 18.97 4.16 -8.00
C VAL A 128 19.67 3.22 -7.03
N ILE A 129 18.94 2.23 -6.54
CA ILE A 129 19.42 1.27 -5.57
C ILE A 129 19.67 -0.05 -6.29
N ASP A 130 20.83 -0.65 -6.13
CA ASP A 130 21.15 -1.95 -6.72
C ASP A 130 20.33 -3.08 -6.05
N GLU A 131 20.29 -4.24 -6.68
CA GLU A 131 19.50 -5.39 -6.19
C GLU A 131 19.87 -5.85 -4.78
N THR A 132 21.09 -5.56 -4.35
CA THR A 132 21.59 -5.94 -3.02
C THR A 132 21.32 -4.88 -1.95
N GLY A 133 20.96 -3.65 -2.33
CA GLY A 133 20.79 -2.51 -1.44
C GLY A 133 22.12 -1.94 -0.90
N GLN A 134 23.25 -2.38 -1.46
CA GLN A 134 24.58 -1.96 -0.99
C GLN A 134 25.16 -0.79 -1.78
N LYS A 135 24.70 -0.60 -3.01
CA LYS A 135 25.13 0.50 -3.87
C LYS A 135 23.95 1.41 -4.16
N ILE A 136 24.06 2.66 -3.76
CA ILE A 136 23.03 3.69 -4.01
C ILE A 136 23.65 4.77 -4.88
N THR A 137 23.03 5.03 -6.02
CA THR A 137 23.47 6.06 -6.95
C THR A 137 22.43 7.17 -7.00
N LEU A 138 22.86 8.42 -6.96
CA LEU A 138 22.04 9.59 -7.26
C LEU A 138 22.56 10.19 -8.56
N PRO A 139 21.93 9.84 -9.70
CA PRO A 139 22.37 10.29 -11.02
C PRO A 139 22.32 11.81 -11.16
N GLY A 140 23.27 12.36 -11.90
CA GLY A 140 23.33 13.80 -12.20
C GLY A 140 23.67 14.70 -11.03
N ALA A 141 23.91 14.17 -9.85
CA ALA A 141 24.23 14.96 -8.64
C ALA A 141 25.74 15.08 -8.43
N SER A 142 26.14 16.19 -7.83
CA SER A 142 27.48 16.38 -7.31
C SER A 142 27.43 16.76 -5.82
N LYS A 143 28.53 16.49 -5.11
CA LYS A 143 28.64 16.86 -3.69
C LYS A 143 28.47 18.37 -3.47
N ASP A 144 28.95 19.19 -4.40
CA ASP A 144 28.88 20.65 -4.28
C ASP A 144 27.49 21.20 -4.58
N GLU A 145 26.74 20.56 -5.47
CA GLU A 145 25.32 20.89 -5.70
C GLU A 145 24.48 20.51 -4.50
N LEU A 146 24.69 19.33 -3.93
CA LEU A 146 23.97 18.91 -2.72
C LEU A 146 24.24 19.86 -1.55
N LYS A 147 25.46 20.37 -1.37
CA LYS A 147 25.78 21.35 -0.34
C LYS A 147 25.08 22.70 -0.51
N LYS A 148 24.63 23.04 -1.72
CA LYS A 148 23.88 24.27 -1.99
C LYS A 148 22.41 24.15 -1.61
N LEU A 149 21.92 22.92 -1.40
CA LEU A 149 20.55 22.71 -0.94
C LEU A 149 20.38 23.23 0.50
N SER A 150 19.14 23.59 0.82
CA SER A 150 18.81 24.00 2.20
C SER A 150 19.14 22.88 3.19
N ALA A 151 19.79 23.23 4.28
CA ALA A 151 20.06 22.29 5.36
C ALA A 151 18.72 21.84 5.98
N PHE A 152 18.61 20.54 6.17
CA PHE A 152 17.48 19.93 6.84
C PHE A 152 17.80 19.71 8.32
N ASN A 153 16.82 19.96 9.16
CA ASN A 153 16.90 19.64 10.59
C ASN A 153 15.66 18.83 10.96
N TYR A 154 15.82 17.76 11.69
CA TYR A 154 14.66 17.04 12.21
C TYR A 154 13.88 17.93 13.18
N PRO A 155 12.53 17.91 13.11
CA PRO A 155 11.73 18.59 14.11
C PRO A 155 11.97 17.94 15.48
N ALA A 156 12.00 18.80 16.52
CA ALA A 156 12.14 18.35 17.90
C ALA A 156 10.87 17.64 18.41
#